data_538dee2158bc5fe5a21a63284bb5ceab
#
_entry.id   538dee2158bc5fe5a21a63284bb5ceab
#
_cell.length_a   1.000
_cell.length_b   1.000
_cell.length_c   1.000
_cell.angle_alpha   90.00
_cell.angle_beta   90.00
_cell.angle_gamma   90.00
#
_symmetry.space_group_name_H-M   'P 1'
#
loop_
_entity.id
_entity.type
_entity.pdbx_description
1 polymer ?
#
loop_
_entity_poly.entity_id
_entity_poly.type
_entity_poly.pdbx_seq_one_letter_code
_entity_poly.pdbx_strand_id
1 'polypeptide(L)'
;MNCRPEDMLVYAVTDRAWLKGESLKDQVEKALKGGVTFVQLREKNLDRRLFLEEAAAIKELCDSFHVPFVINDDVEIALASGADGVHVGQKDMDVKEARRRLGPGKIIGVSCKTVEQAKAAEAGGADYLGVGAMYPTDTKSDTSQVTVETLKAICRAVDIPVVAIGGIRADRIQPLKGTGADGVAVVSAIFGQPDIEAAARRLKETAEMYLGRHRRRKTVLTIAGSDSSGGAGVQADLKTMLA
;
A
#
# COMPACT_ATOMS: atom_id res chain seq x y z
N MET A 1 -7.84 10.05 6.73
CA MET A 1 -7.05 8.94 6.14
C MET A 1 -7.23 9.02 4.64
N ASN A 2 -6.15 9.26 3.91
CA ASN A 2 -6.19 9.48 2.46
C ASN A 2 -6.11 8.17 1.66
N CYS A 3 -5.89 7.03 2.32
CA CYS A 3 -5.74 5.72 1.72
C CYS A 3 -6.59 4.70 2.50
N ARG A 4 -7.40 3.90 1.79
CA ARG A 4 -8.25 2.87 2.40
C ARG A 4 -7.56 1.51 2.34
N PRO A 5 -7.87 0.58 3.26
CA PRO A 5 -7.34 -0.79 3.21
C PRO A 5 -7.63 -1.50 1.88
N GLU A 6 -8.80 -1.26 1.28
CA GLU A 6 -9.21 -1.87 0.02
C GLU A 6 -8.33 -1.43 -1.15
N ASP A 7 -7.79 -0.21 -1.11
CA ASP A 7 -6.88 0.32 -2.12
C ASP A 7 -5.54 -0.42 -2.10
N MET A 8 -5.18 -1.07 -0.99
CA MET A 8 -3.88 -1.73 -0.81
C MET A 8 -3.82 -3.19 -1.26
N LEU A 9 -4.93 -3.80 -1.73
CA LEU A 9 -5.03 -5.25 -1.94
C LEU A 9 -3.97 -5.79 -2.92
N VAL A 10 -3.84 -5.16 -4.11
CA VAL A 10 -2.79 -5.46 -5.10
C VAL A 10 -2.14 -4.16 -5.54
N TYR A 11 -0.97 -3.94 -5.04
CA TYR A 11 -0.18 -2.74 -5.27
C TYR A 11 0.94 -3.02 -6.27
N ALA A 12 0.84 -2.46 -7.46
CA ALA A 12 1.86 -2.59 -8.51
C ALA A 12 2.92 -1.50 -8.38
N VAL A 13 4.19 -1.90 -8.31
CA VAL A 13 5.34 -0.99 -8.35
C VAL A 13 6.07 -1.20 -9.66
N THR A 14 6.22 -0.14 -10.46
CA THR A 14 6.87 -0.23 -11.78
C THR A 14 8.38 -0.39 -11.68
N ASP A 15 8.98 -1.01 -12.70
CA ASP A 15 10.43 -1.07 -12.88
C ASP A 15 10.77 -1.25 -14.36
N ARG A 16 11.60 -0.35 -14.90
CA ARG A 16 12.02 -0.35 -16.31
C ARG A 16 12.78 -1.60 -16.74
N ALA A 17 13.35 -2.35 -15.82
CA ALA A 17 14.03 -3.61 -16.13
C ALA A 17 13.11 -4.63 -16.83
N TRP A 18 11.79 -4.45 -16.74
CA TRP A 18 10.78 -5.34 -17.31
C TRP A 18 10.11 -4.79 -18.59
N LEU A 19 10.59 -3.68 -19.15
CA LEU A 19 10.13 -3.15 -20.43
C LEU A 19 10.64 -4.01 -21.58
N LYS A 20 9.82 -4.89 -22.12
CA LYS A 20 10.14 -5.78 -23.24
C LYS A 20 9.74 -5.16 -24.58
N GLY A 21 10.08 -3.89 -24.81
CA GLY A 21 9.72 -3.16 -26.04
C GLY A 21 8.34 -2.47 -25.99
N GLU A 22 7.62 -2.58 -24.89
CA GLU A 22 6.38 -1.84 -24.64
C GLU A 22 6.64 -0.56 -23.85
N SER A 23 5.73 0.42 -23.90
CA SER A 23 5.80 1.56 -23.00
C SER A 23 5.40 1.17 -21.58
N LEU A 24 5.91 1.93 -20.58
CA LEU A 24 5.51 1.70 -19.19
C LEU A 24 4.00 1.93 -18.99
N LYS A 25 3.44 2.92 -19.70
CA LYS A 25 2.00 3.21 -19.70
C LYS A 25 1.17 2.01 -20.17
N ASP A 26 1.58 1.34 -21.26
CA ASP A 26 0.86 0.16 -21.77
C ASP A 26 0.91 -1.00 -20.78
N GLN A 27 2.05 -1.20 -20.10
CA GLN A 27 2.17 -2.23 -19.06
C GLN A 27 1.30 -1.92 -17.84
N VAL A 28 1.24 -0.66 -17.40
CA VAL A 28 0.38 -0.22 -16.29
C VAL A 28 -1.10 -0.38 -16.67
N GLU A 29 -1.49 -0.06 -17.92
CA GLU A 29 -2.86 -0.28 -18.40
C GLU A 29 -3.28 -1.74 -18.32
N LYS A 30 -2.42 -2.67 -18.78
CA LYS A 30 -2.67 -4.11 -18.66
C LYS A 30 -2.81 -4.55 -17.19
N ALA A 31 -1.95 -4.03 -16.32
CA ALA A 31 -2.02 -4.32 -14.88
C ALA A 31 -3.33 -3.82 -14.26
N LEU A 32 -3.79 -2.62 -14.62
CA LEU A 32 -5.06 -2.04 -14.17
C LEU A 32 -6.26 -2.86 -14.68
N LYS A 33 -6.26 -3.29 -15.95
CA LYS A 33 -7.27 -4.21 -16.51
C LYS A 33 -7.31 -5.55 -15.78
N GLY A 34 -6.16 -6.01 -15.29
CA GLY A 34 -6.04 -7.19 -14.44
C GLY A 34 -6.52 -6.99 -13.00
N GLY A 35 -6.85 -5.76 -12.61
CA GLY A 35 -7.45 -5.45 -11.32
C GLY A 35 -6.46 -5.04 -10.23
N VAL A 36 -5.32 -4.46 -10.60
CA VAL A 36 -4.44 -3.74 -9.66
C VAL A 36 -5.24 -2.62 -8.99
N THR A 37 -5.05 -2.45 -7.69
CA THR A 37 -5.82 -1.50 -6.85
C THR A 37 -5.01 -0.30 -6.40
N PHE A 38 -3.69 -0.28 -6.62
CA PHE A 38 -2.78 0.82 -6.29
C PHE A 38 -1.55 0.78 -7.19
N VAL A 39 -1.06 1.93 -7.65
CA VAL A 39 0.10 2.02 -8.55
C VAL A 39 1.16 2.95 -7.98
N GLN A 40 2.43 2.52 -8.05
CA GLN A 40 3.60 3.36 -7.76
C GLN A 40 4.50 3.42 -8.97
N LEU A 41 4.80 4.62 -9.44
CA LEU A 41 5.84 4.86 -10.44
C LEU A 41 7.19 4.98 -9.75
N ARG A 42 8.07 4.03 -10.04
CA ARG A 42 9.44 3.99 -9.54
C ARG A 42 10.43 4.17 -10.67
N GLU A 43 11.08 5.34 -10.68
CA GLU A 43 12.15 5.70 -11.62
C GLU A 43 13.42 6.07 -10.85
N LYS A 44 14.58 5.64 -11.36
CA LYS A 44 15.86 5.90 -10.69
C LYS A 44 16.83 6.72 -11.52
N ASN A 45 16.79 6.57 -12.84
CA ASN A 45 17.80 7.11 -13.75
C ASN A 45 17.19 7.87 -14.94
N LEU A 46 15.89 8.19 -14.88
CA LEU A 46 15.22 8.90 -15.94
C LEU A 46 15.50 10.40 -15.82
N ASP A 47 15.66 11.08 -16.95
CA ASP A 47 15.69 12.54 -17.00
C ASP A 47 14.43 13.12 -16.33
N ARG A 48 14.59 14.21 -15.57
CA ARG A 48 13.52 14.80 -14.76
C ARG A 48 12.30 15.22 -15.59
N ARG A 49 12.51 15.74 -16.80
CA ARG A 49 11.42 16.15 -17.69
C ARG A 49 10.65 14.92 -18.19
N LEU A 50 11.39 13.90 -18.62
CA LEU A 50 10.78 12.64 -19.08
C LEU A 50 10.05 11.92 -17.93
N PHE A 51 10.61 11.97 -16.71
CA PHE A 51 9.94 11.41 -15.52
C PHE A 51 8.61 12.12 -15.25
N LEU A 52 8.57 13.45 -15.35
CA LEU A 52 7.34 14.22 -15.17
C LEU A 52 6.30 13.92 -16.26
N GLU A 53 6.72 13.85 -17.52
CA GLU A 53 5.84 13.52 -18.65
C GLU A 53 5.22 12.10 -18.47
N GLU A 54 6.02 11.13 -18.10
CA GLU A 54 5.56 9.76 -17.84
C GLU A 54 4.65 9.69 -16.60
N ALA A 55 5.01 10.37 -15.52
CA ALA A 55 4.20 10.44 -14.30
C ALA A 55 2.81 11.05 -14.58
N ALA A 56 2.74 12.12 -15.36
CA ALA A 56 1.47 12.75 -15.75
C ALA A 56 0.61 11.81 -16.62
N ALA A 57 1.23 11.12 -17.59
CA ALA A 57 0.53 10.18 -18.45
C ALA A 57 -0.01 8.93 -17.69
N ILE A 58 0.73 8.45 -16.68
CA ILE A 58 0.28 7.33 -15.83
C ILE A 58 -0.79 7.81 -14.83
N LYS A 59 -0.68 9.05 -14.32
CA LYS A 59 -1.72 9.64 -13.46
C LYS A 59 -3.07 9.70 -14.15
N GLU A 60 -3.10 10.26 -15.37
CA GLU A 60 -4.33 10.31 -16.20
C GLU A 60 -4.93 8.91 -16.42
N LEU A 61 -4.07 7.93 -16.70
CA LEU A 61 -4.50 6.54 -16.86
C LEU A 61 -5.09 5.98 -15.55
N CYS A 62 -4.42 6.14 -14.42
CA CYS A 62 -4.89 5.66 -13.13
C CYS A 62 -6.22 6.31 -12.71
N ASP A 63 -6.42 7.60 -13.03
CA ASP A 63 -7.67 8.30 -12.79
C ASP A 63 -8.84 7.69 -13.59
N SER A 64 -8.61 7.28 -14.83
CA SER A 64 -9.64 6.63 -15.65
C SER A 64 -10.10 5.27 -15.09
N PHE A 65 -9.25 4.62 -14.28
CA PHE A 65 -9.57 3.38 -13.56
C PHE A 65 -9.96 3.62 -12.09
N HIS A 66 -9.96 4.87 -11.61
CA HIS A 66 -10.20 5.23 -10.21
C HIS A 66 -9.23 4.53 -9.23
N VAL A 67 -7.97 4.36 -9.63
CA VAL A 67 -6.90 3.72 -8.85
C VAL A 67 -5.93 4.77 -8.36
N PRO A 68 -5.62 4.83 -7.05
CA PRO A 68 -4.62 5.75 -6.51
C PRO A 68 -3.24 5.53 -7.10
N PHE A 69 -2.53 6.65 -7.34
CA PHE A 69 -1.22 6.68 -7.97
C PHE A 69 -0.22 7.49 -7.15
N VAL A 70 0.94 6.92 -6.83
CA VAL A 70 2.00 7.59 -6.08
C VAL A 70 3.34 7.53 -6.79
N ILE A 71 4.21 8.49 -6.49
CA ILE A 71 5.59 8.56 -6.96
C ILE A 71 6.53 7.97 -5.90
N ASN A 72 7.54 7.22 -6.32
CA ASN A 72 8.58 6.75 -5.41
C ASN A 72 9.62 7.85 -5.15
N ASP A 73 9.89 8.17 -3.88
CA ASP A 73 10.93 9.05 -3.33
C ASP A 73 10.81 10.55 -3.69
N ASP A 74 10.34 10.93 -4.87
CA ASP A 74 10.38 12.32 -5.36
C ASP A 74 9.07 13.10 -5.10
N VAL A 75 9.07 13.90 -4.03
CA VAL A 75 7.93 14.76 -3.63
C VAL A 75 7.64 15.84 -4.67
N GLU A 76 8.66 16.40 -5.32
CA GLU A 76 8.48 17.46 -6.31
C GLU A 76 7.83 16.93 -7.59
N ILE A 77 8.22 15.74 -8.05
CA ILE A 77 7.55 15.07 -9.17
C ILE A 77 6.11 14.70 -8.78
N ALA A 78 5.87 14.25 -7.54
CA ALA A 78 4.51 13.94 -7.09
C ALA A 78 3.59 15.18 -7.13
N LEU A 79 4.08 16.34 -6.72
CA LEU A 79 3.35 17.61 -6.80
C LEU A 79 3.13 18.06 -8.24
N ALA A 80 4.20 18.05 -9.05
CA ALA A 80 4.17 18.58 -10.41
C ALA A 80 3.32 17.71 -11.37
N SER A 81 3.30 16.39 -11.20
CA SER A 81 2.50 15.46 -12.00
C SER A 81 1.04 15.36 -11.57
N GLY A 82 0.67 15.95 -10.43
CA GLY A 82 -0.65 15.79 -9.84
C GLY A 82 -0.90 14.41 -9.20
N ALA A 83 0.13 13.59 -9.00
CA ALA A 83 0.01 12.28 -8.35
C ALA A 83 -0.74 12.39 -7.01
N ASP A 84 -1.39 11.29 -6.59
CA ASP A 84 -2.15 11.28 -5.34
C ASP A 84 -1.25 11.32 -4.11
N GLY A 85 0.06 11.03 -4.28
CA GLY A 85 1.01 11.10 -3.20
C GLY A 85 2.40 10.58 -3.53
N VAL A 86 3.14 10.22 -2.48
CA VAL A 86 4.53 9.74 -2.55
C VAL A 86 4.71 8.51 -1.67
N HIS A 87 5.66 7.64 -2.04
CA HIS A 87 6.17 6.58 -1.16
C HIS A 87 7.65 6.83 -0.88
N VAL A 88 8.04 6.91 0.38
CA VAL A 88 9.42 7.18 0.81
C VAL A 88 10.01 6.03 1.63
N GLY A 89 11.32 5.83 1.52
CA GLY A 89 12.08 4.91 2.36
C GLY A 89 12.72 5.61 3.56
N GLN A 90 13.42 4.85 4.40
CA GLN A 90 14.05 5.34 5.64
C GLN A 90 15.26 6.29 5.41
N LYS A 91 15.81 6.33 4.19
CA LYS A 91 16.94 7.19 3.81
C LYS A 91 16.52 8.38 2.95
N ASP A 92 15.24 8.46 2.61
CA ASP A 92 14.67 9.51 1.77
C ASP A 92 14.17 10.68 2.63
N MET A 93 13.30 11.52 2.09
CA MET A 93 12.72 12.63 2.84
C MET A 93 11.97 12.15 4.09
N ASP A 94 12.21 12.80 5.22
CA ASP A 94 11.46 12.53 6.46
C ASP A 94 9.95 12.68 6.24
N VAL A 95 9.16 11.80 6.85
CA VAL A 95 7.71 11.74 6.66
C VAL A 95 6.99 13.02 7.07
N LYS A 96 7.44 13.71 8.14
CA LYS A 96 6.85 14.97 8.59
C LYS A 96 7.14 16.09 7.58
N GLU A 97 8.36 16.10 7.04
CA GLU A 97 8.73 17.07 5.98
C GLU A 97 7.96 16.79 4.69
N ALA A 98 7.80 15.52 4.29
CA ALA A 98 6.96 15.14 3.16
C ALA A 98 5.51 15.59 3.38
N ARG A 99 4.95 15.38 4.57
CA ARG A 99 3.60 15.83 4.93
C ARG A 99 3.47 17.35 4.89
N ARG A 100 4.48 18.08 5.38
CA ARG A 100 4.49 19.54 5.34
C ARG A 100 4.45 20.08 3.90
N ARG A 101 5.19 19.45 2.96
CA ARG A 101 5.23 19.86 1.54
C ARG A 101 3.99 19.46 0.77
N LEU A 102 3.53 18.23 0.94
CA LEU A 102 2.39 17.68 0.20
C LEU A 102 1.04 18.17 0.72
N GLY A 103 0.98 18.63 1.98
CA GLY A 103 -0.26 19.00 2.63
C GLY A 103 -1.09 17.79 3.09
N PRO A 104 -2.26 18.03 3.71
CA PRO A 104 -3.06 16.98 4.37
C PRO A 104 -3.80 16.07 3.39
N GLY A 105 -4.01 16.50 2.15
CA GLY A 105 -4.83 15.79 1.15
C GLY A 105 -4.09 14.73 0.33
N LYS A 106 -2.75 14.69 0.38
CA LYS A 106 -1.94 13.74 -0.40
C LYS A 106 -1.58 12.50 0.41
N ILE A 107 -1.46 11.37 -0.27
CA ILE A 107 -1.08 10.08 0.31
C ILE A 107 0.44 10.04 0.58
N ILE A 108 0.84 9.58 1.76
CA ILE A 108 2.24 9.29 2.08
C ILE A 108 2.37 7.84 2.52
N GLY A 109 3.11 7.06 1.74
CA GLY A 109 3.53 5.72 2.09
C GLY A 109 4.95 5.70 2.65
N VAL A 110 5.23 4.83 3.59
CA VAL A 110 6.56 4.68 4.19
C VAL A 110 7.00 3.22 4.23
N SER A 111 8.22 2.95 3.74
CA SER A 111 8.85 1.64 3.88
C SER A 111 9.33 1.42 5.33
N CYS A 112 8.93 0.31 5.97
CA CYS A 112 9.31 -0.04 7.34
C CYS A 112 9.77 -1.49 7.44
N LYS A 113 10.64 -1.77 8.43
CA LYS A 113 11.15 -3.11 8.74
C LYS A 113 10.94 -3.51 10.21
N THR A 114 10.68 -2.55 11.09
CA THR A 114 10.50 -2.77 12.54
C THR A 114 9.23 -2.07 13.05
N VAL A 115 8.78 -2.49 14.22
CA VAL A 115 7.60 -1.90 14.89
C VAL A 115 7.87 -0.43 15.24
N GLU A 116 9.10 -0.09 15.63
CA GLU A 116 9.50 1.27 15.99
C GLU A 116 9.41 2.20 14.78
N GLN A 117 9.93 1.75 13.61
CA GLN A 117 9.82 2.50 12.37
C GLN A 117 8.36 2.70 11.95
N ALA A 118 7.53 1.65 12.09
CA ALA A 118 6.11 1.71 11.74
C ALA A 118 5.36 2.74 12.59
N LYS A 119 5.54 2.72 13.92
CA LYS A 119 4.94 3.70 14.83
C LYS A 119 5.42 5.12 14.57
N ALA A 120 6.73 5.29 14.31
CA ALA A 120 7.29 6.60 14.00
C ALA A 120 6.73 7.17 12.68
N ALA A 121 6.56 6.31 11.66
CA ALA A 121 5.97 6.70 10.38
C ALA A 121 4.50 7.12 10.54
N GLU A 122 3.69 6.33 11.26
CA GLU A 122 2.29 6.67 11.54
C GLU A 122 2.18 8.00 12.33
N ALA A 123 2.96 8.16 13.41
CA ALA A 123 3.01 9.39 14.19
C ALA A 123 3.52 10.60 13.37
N GLY A 124 4.33 10.35 12.34
CA GLY A 124 4.82 11.34 11.40
C GLY A 124 3.81 11.75 10.32
N GLY A 125 2.68 11.05 10.22
CA GLY A 125 1.60 11.34 9.27
C GLY A 125 1.63 10.49 8.01
N ALA A 126 2.21 9.29 8.04
CA ALA A 126 2.05 8.30 6.98
C ALA A 126 0.60 7.84 6.87
N ASP A 127 0.13 7.56 5.65
CA ASP A 127 -1.20 7.03 5.37
C ASP A 127 -1.19 5.51 5.19
N TYR A 128 -0.06 4.91 4.83
CA TYR A 128 0.12 3.46 4.76
C TYR A 128 1.60 3.07 4.92
N LEU A 129 1.85 1.80 5.19
CA LEU A 129 3.19 1.24 5.32
C LEU A 129 3.46 0.13 4.29
N GLY A 130 4.67 0.14 3.72
CA GLY A 130 5.24 -0.97 2.96
C GLY A 130 6.24 -1.75 3.83
N VAL A 131 5.93 -3.01 4.16
CA VAL A 131 6.75 -3.82 5.07
C VAL A 131 7.45 -4.95 4.32
N GLY A 132 8.77 -4.96 4.36
CA GLY A 132 9.57 -5.97 3.66
C GLY A 132 11.09 -5.69 3.72
N ALA A 133 11.92 -6.53 3.06
CA ALA A 133 11.51 -7.56 2.09
C ALA A 133 11.07 -8.85 2.80
N MET A 134 9.91 -9.39 2.39
CA MET A 134 9.39 -10.65 2.95
C MET A 134 10.19 -11.88 2.45
N TYR A 135 10.65 -11.81 1.20
CA TYR A 135 11.41 -12.87 0.54
C TYR A 135 12.61 -12.27 -0.21
N PRO A 136 13.64 -13.08 -0.56
CA PRO A 136 14.74 -12.61 -1.40
C PRO A 136 14.23 -11.99 -2.70
N THR A 137 14.84 -10.86 -3.11
CA THR A 137 14.43 -10.10 -4.30
C THR A 137 15.63 -9.40 -4.93
N ASP A 138 15.69 -9.38 -6.26
CA ASP A 138 16.72 -8.69 -7.03
C ASP A 138 16.40 -7.20 -7.26
N THR A 139 15.19 -6.76 -6.92
CA THR A 139 14.75 -5.38 -7.17
C THR A 139 15.43 -4.34 -6.28
N LYS A 140 15.84 -4.73 -5.06
CA LYS A 140 16.66 -3.91 -4.14
C LYS A 140 17.75 -4.79 -3.52
N SER A 141 19.01 -4.46 -3.76
CA SER A 141 20.18 -5.24 -3.33
C SER A 141 20.52 -5.15 -1.84
N ASP A 142 19.91 -4.22 -1.08
CA ASP A 142 20.24 -3.93 0.32
C ASP A 142 19.02 -4.14 1.23
N THR A 143 18.46 -5.37 1.24
CA THR A 143 17.29 -5.67 2.04
C THR A 143 17.51 -6.84 3.00
N SER A 144 17.64 -6.52 4.31
CA SER A 144 17.39 -7.53 5.35
C SER A 144 15.95 -8.03 5.26
N GLN A 145 15.77 -9.35 5.37
CA GLN A 145 14.43 -9.96 5.34
C GLN A 145 13.65 -9.60 6.61
N VAL A 146 12.34 -9.41 6.42
CA VAL A 146 11.36 -9.24 7.50
C VAL A 146 10.60 -10.55 7.64
N THR A 147 10.48 -11.07 8.88
CA THR A 147 9.73 -12.32 9.12
C THR A 147 8.22 -12.08 9.13
N VAL A 148 7.45 -13.14 8.97
CA VAL A 148 5.98 -13.10 9.07
C VAL A 148 5.53 -12.63 10.46
N GLU A 149 6.27 -13.03 11.52
CA GLU A 149 6.02 -12.60 12.90
C GLU A 149 6.24 -11.10 13.07
N THR A 150 7.30 -10.54 12.47
CA THR A 150 7.57 -9.10 12.47
C THR A 150 6.48 -8.33 11.72
N LEU A 151 6.06 -8.80 10.53
CA LEU A 151 4.94 -8.21 9.79
C LEU A 151 3.68 -8.19 10.66
N LYS A 152 3.35 -9.31 11.32
CA LYS A 152 2.20 -9.42 12.22
C LYS A 152 2.29 -8.47 13.42
N ALA A 153 3.48 -8.31 13.99
CA ALA A 153 3.72 -7.36 15.08
C ALA A 153 3.51 -5.91 14.63
N ILE A 154 4.00 -5.55 13.43
CA ILE A 154 3.79 -4.22 12.82
C ILE A 154 2.29 -3.98 12.59
N CYS A 155 1.57 -4.90 11.94
CA CYS A 155 0.13 -4.76 11.67
C CYS A 155 -0.72 -4.60 12.94
N ARG A 156 -0.24 -5.10 14.09
CA ARG A 156 -0.91 -4.93 15.39
C ARG A 156 -0.59 -3.60 16.06
N ALA A 157 0.52 -2.99 15.71
CA ALA A 157 1.07 -1.83 16.38
C ALA A 157 0.63 -0.49 15.77
N VAL A 158 0.00 -0.52 14.59
CA VAL A 158 -0.47 0.66 13.85
C VAL A 158 -1.92 0.50 13.40
N ASP A 159 -2.61 1.62 13.18
CA ASP A 159 -3.99 1.66 12.70
C ASP A 159 -4.08 1.91 11.17
N ILE A 160 -3.01 2.41 10.54
CA ILE A 160 -2.94 2.66 9.10
C ILE A 160 -2.74 1.37 8.30
N PRO A 161 -3.15 1.31 7.01
CA PRO A 161 -2.97 0.15 6.14
C PRO A 161 -1.51 -0.31 6.03
N VAL A 162 -1.32 -1.63 5.95
CA VAL A 162 -0.01 -2.25 5.80
C VAL A 162 0.00 -3.19 4.60
N VAL A 163 0.95 -3.01 3.68
CA VAL A 163 1.20 -3.94 2.58
C VAL A 163 2.50 -4.69 2.78
N ALA A 164 2.50 -5.98 2.51
CA ALA A 164 3.72 -6.79 2.47
C ALA A 164 4.41 -6.60 1.11
N ILE A 165 5.75 -6.43 1.10
CA ILE A 165 6.52 -6.21 -0.12
C ILE A 165 7.82 -7.04 -0.13
N GLY A 166 8.37 -7.29 -1.31
CA GLY A 166 9.66 -7.93 -1.55
C GLY A 166 9.56 -9.43 -1.81
N GLY A 167 9.85 -9.83 -3.05
CA GLY A 167 9.87 -11.21 -3.51
C GLY A 167 8.53 -11.95 -3.46
N ILE A 168 7.41 -11.22 -3.38
CA ILE A 168 6.06 -11.78 -3.31
C ILE A 168 5.59 -12.18 -4.71
N ARG A 169 4.99 -13.36 -4.79
CA ARG A 169 4.31 -13.94 -5.93
C ARG A 169 3.04 -14.64 -5.44
N ALA A 170 2.14 -15.01 -6.34
CA ALA A 170 0.86 -15.62 -5.98
C ALA A 170 1.00 -16.84 -5.05
N ASP A 171 2.00 -17.69 -5.32
CA ASP A 171 2.31 -18.88 -4.50
C ASP A 171 2.90 -18.55 -3.11
N ARG A 172 3.25 -17.29 -2.84
CA ARG A 172 3.83 -16.80 -1.57
C ARG A 172 2.89 -15.90 -0.75
N ILE A 173 1.63 -15.76 -1.16
CA ILE A 173 0.64 -14.95 -0.41
C ILE A 173 0.02 -15.74 0.74
N GLN A 174 -0.21 -17.05 0.57
CA GLN A 174 -0.84 -17.88 1.60
C GLN A 174 -0.18 -17.78 3.00
N PRO A 175 1.16 -17.77 3.14
CA PRO A 175 1.81 -17.62 4.45
C PRO A 175 1.53 -16.29 5.16
N LEU A 176 1.06 -15.27 4.43
CA LEU A 176 0.73 -13.96 4.99
C LEU A 176 -0.69 -13.91 5.60
N LYS A 177 -1.47 -14.99 5.46
CA LYS A 177 -2.81 -15.09 6.03
C LYS A 177 -2.78 -14.90 7.55
N GLY A 178 -3.64 -14.03 8.07
CA GLY A 178 -3.77 -13.77 9.51
C GLY A 178 -2.66 -12.91 10.11
N THR A 179 -1.79 -12.30 9.27
CA THR A 179 -0.81 -11.30 9.73
C THR A 179 -1.46 -9.95 10.05
N GLY A 180 -2.55 -9.62 9.38
CA GLY A 180 -3.19 -8.31 9.43
C GLY A 180 -2.76 -7.38 8.30
N ALA A 181 -1.93 -7.86 7.34
CA ALA A 181 -1.62 -7.10 6.14
C ALA A 181 -2.88 -6.93 5.28
N ASP A 182 -3.07 -5.73 4.74
CA ASP A 182 -4.23 -5.37 3.91
C ASP A 182 -4.03 -5.76 2.44
N GLY A 183 -2.79 -6.04 2.04
CA GLY A 183 -2.47 -6.47 0.68
C GLY A 183 -0.98 -6.72 0.45
N VAL A 184 -0.62 -6.80 -0.82
CA VAL A 184 0.74 -7.07 -1.28
C VAL A 184 1.20 -6.05 -2.32
N ALA A 185 2.46 -5.61 -2.20
CA ALA A 185 3.11 -4.79 -3.22
C ALA A 185 4.12 -5.65 -4.02
N VAL A 186 4.05 -5.58 -5.33
CA VAL A 186 4.80 -6.45 -6.24
C VAL A 186 5.37 -5.68 -7.44
N VAL A 187 6.48 -6.18 -7.98
CA VAL A 187 7.12 -5.71 -9.22
C VAL A 187 7.06 -6.83 -10.26
N SER A 188 8.02 -7.75 -10.20
CA SER A 188 8.22 -8.81 -11.20
C SER A 188 7.08 -9.83 -11.27
N ALA A 189 6.30 -9.96 -10.21
CA ALA A 189 5.13 -10.85 -10.19
C ALA A 189 4.01 -10.38 -11.13
N ILE A 190 4.04 -9.12 -11.56
CA ILE A 190 3.17 -8.53 -12.59
C ILE A 190 4.00 -8.23 -13.84
N PHE A 191 4.91 -7.28 -13.79
CA PHE A 191 5.62 -6.74 -14.95
C PHE A 191 6.65 -7.70 -15.56
N GLY A 192 7.15 -8.66 -14.78
CA GLY A 192 8.05 -9.71 -15.26
C GLY A 192 7.35 -10.86 -15.99
N GLN A 193 6.02 -10.91 -15.99
CA GLN A 193 5.26 -12.02 -16.58
C GLN A 193 5.01 -11.81 -18.09
N PRO A 194 4.82 -12.90 -18.85
CA PRO A 194 4.47 -12.81 -20.27
C PRO A 194 3.11 -12.14 -20.52
N ASP A 195 2.14 -12.41 -19.65
CA ASP A 195 0.81 -11.82 -19.67
C ASP A 195 0.58 -11.05 -18.35
N ILE A 196 0.74 -9.72 -18.43
CA ILE A 196 0.65 -8.80 -17.31
C ILE A 196 -0.78 -8.78 -16.73
N GLU A 197 -1.80 -8.78 -17.60
CA GLU A 197 -3.20 -8.73 -17.18
C GLU A 197 -3.61 -10.00 -16.44
N ALA A 198 -3.30 -11.17 -16.99
CA ALA A 198 -3.58 -12.44 -16.35
C ALA A 198 -2.81 -12.60 -15.01
N ALA A 199 -1.57 -12.13 -14.95
CA ALA A 199 -0.77 -12.14 -13.73
C ALA A 199 -1.35 -11.25 -12.63
N ALA A 200 -1.78 -10.05 -12.97
CA ALA A 200 -2.44 -9.12 -12.04
C ALA A 200 -3.77 -9.71 -11.53
N ARG A 201 -4.59 -10.27 -12.42
CA ARG A 201 -5.85 -10.93 -12.06
C ARG A 201 -5.63 -12.10 -11.08
N ARG A 202 -4.67 -12.97 -11.37
CA ARG A 202 -4.33 -14.09 -10.49
C ARG A 202 -3.85 -13.63 -9.11
N LEU A 203 -3.04 -12.57 -9.06
CA LEU A 203 -2.58 -11.98 -7.80
C LEU A 203 -3.76 -11.43 -6.99
N LYS A 204 -4.70 -10.74 -7.64
CA LYS A 204 -5.90 -10.19 -7.00
C LYS A 204 -6.75 -11.30 -6.40
N GLU A 205 -7.10 -12.32 -7.18
CA GLU A 205 -7.88 -13.46 -6.71
C GLU A 205 -7.22 -14.15 -5.50
N THR A 206 -5.89 -14.31 -5.55
CA THR A 206 -5.13 -14.91 -4.45
C THR A 206 -5.10 -14.01 -3.22
N ALA A 207 -4.90 -12.69 -3.41
CA ALA A 207 -4.91 -11.73 -2.31
C ALA A 207 -6.30 -11.63 -1.65
N GLU A 208 -7.38 -11.61 -2.44
CA GLU A 208 -8.75 -11.66 -1.92
C GLU A 208 -9.01 -12.90 -1.08
N MET A 209 -8.49 -14.06 -1.51
CA MET A 209 -8.67 -15.33 -0.80
C MET A 209 -7.97 -15.34 0.57
N TYR A 210 -6.77 -14.77 0.68
CA TYR A 210 -5.93 -14.92 1.88
C TYR A 210 -5.82 -13.66 2.74
N LEU A 211 -5.96 -12.44 2.17
CA LEU A 211 -5.79 -11.17 2.85
C LEU A 211 -7.10 -10.36 2.92
N GLY A 212 -7.99 -10.51 1.93
CA GLY A 212 -9.28 -9.82 1.90
C GLY A 212 -10.12 -10.13 3.14
N ARG A 213 -10.53 -9.07 3.87
CA ARG A 213 -11.52 -9.13 4.99
C ARG A 213 -11.01 -9.55 6.37
N HIS A 214 -9.72 -9.49 6.68
CA HIS A 214 -9.24 -9.86 8.02
C HIS A 214 -8.81 -8.69 8.92
N ARG A 215 -9.10 -7.44 8.59
CA ARG A 215 -8.99 -6.40 9.61
C ARG A 215 -9.97 -6.74 10.74
N ARG A 216 -9.45 -6.96 11.94
CA ARG A 216 -10.25 -7.00 13.16
C ARG A 216 -11.02 -5.68 13.22
N ARG A 217 -12.32 -5.70 12.90
CA ARG A 217 -13.21 -4.69 13.44
C ARG A 217 -12.98 -4.71 14.94
N LYS A 218 -12.68 -3.56 15.55
CA LYS A 218 -12.66 -3.45 17.01
C LYS A 218 -14.04 -3.91 17.46
N THR A 219 -14.13 -5.15 17.94
CA THR A 219 -15.41 -5.70 18.40
C THR A 219 -15.50 -5.34 19.87
N VAL A 220 -16.41 -4.46 20.19
CA VAL A 220 -16.77 -4.17 21.58
C VAL A 220 -17.92 -5.11 21.94
N LEU A 221 -17.70 -5.95 22.95
CA LEU A 221 -18.74 -6.76 23.54
C LEU A 221 -19.26 -6.04 24.76
N THR A 222 -20.52 -5.64 24.75
CA THR A 222 -21.21 -5.18 25.96
C THR A 222 -21.94 -6.35 26.59
N ILE A 223 -21.75 -6.54 27.89
CA ILE A 223 -22.48 -7.53 28.70
C ILE A 223 -23.24 -6.74 29.76
N ALA A 224 -24.45 -6.32 29.40
CA ALA A 224 -25.29 -5.53 30.30
C ALA A 224 -26.72 -6.04 30.27
N GLY A 225 -27.39 -5.97 31.41
CA GLY A 225 -28.82 -6.22 31.50
C GLY A 225 -29.65 -5.10 30.86
N SER A 226 -30.89 -5.35 30.51
CA SER A 226 -31.81 -4.30 30.09
C SER A 226 -32.24 -3.46 31.30
N ASP A 227 -32.09 -2.13 31.17
CA ASP A 227 -32.63 -1.17 32.15
C ASP A 227 -33.65 -0.27 31.48
N SER A 228 -34.88 -0.36 31.95
CA SER A 228 -36.01 0.42 31.40
C SER A 228 -35.92 1.93 31.64
N SER A 229 -35.06 2.35 32.62
CA SER A 229 -34.83 3.77 32.91
C SER A 229 -33.86 4.43 31.91
N GLY A 230 -33.12 3.64 31.10
CA GLY A 230 -32.14 4.13 30.12
C GLY A 230 -30.87 4.73 30.72
N GLY A 231 -30.66 4.61 32.03
CA GLY A 231 -29.47 5.09 32.74
C GLY A 231 -28.31 4.13 32.74
N ALA A 232 -28.57 2.83 32.57
CA ALA A 232 -27.56 1.76 32.50
C ALA A 232 -28.02 0.69 31.50
N GLY A 233 -27.15 -0.26 31.20
CA GLY A 233 -27.46 -1.39 30.32
C GLY A 233 -27.14 -1.13 28.84
N VAL A 234 -27.58 -2.04 27.97
CA VAL A 234 -27.24 -2.08 26.53
C VAL A 234 -27.53 -0.77 25.82
N GLN A 235 -28.61 -0.05 26.16
CA GLN A 235 -28.97 1.22 25.54
C GLN A 235 -27.98 2.36 25.87
N ALA A 236 -27.47 2.41 27.09
CA ALA A 236 -26.47 3.39 27.50
C ALA A 236 -25.13 3.11 26.83
N ASP A 237 -24.72 1.84 26.79
CA ASP A 237 -23.48 1.40 26.12
C ASP A 237 -23.50 1.69 24.63
N LEU A 238 -24.63 1.41 23.95
CA LEU A 238 -24.78 1.73 22.51
C LEU A 238 -24.68 3.24 22.23
N LYS A 239 -25.26 4.09 23.07
CA LYS A 239 -25.13 5.56 22.94
C LYS A 239 -23.69 6.01 23.09
N THR A 240 -22.94 5.45 24.04
CA THR A 240 -21.52 5.76 24.28
C THR A 240 -20.63 5.30 23.12
N MET A 241 -20.95 4.16 22.47
CA MET A 241 -20.19 3.64 21.34
C MET A 241 -20.46 4.38 20.02
N LEU A 242 -21.57 5.10 19.91
CA LEU A 242 -21.97 5.88 18.74
C LEU A 242 -21.58 7.35 18.81
N ALA A 243 -21.11 7.82 19.95
CA ALA A 243 -20.63 9.18 20.18
C ALA A 243 -19.12 9.30 19.92
#